data_80ba5611a2c26f5975d0a4f8dd81afce
#
_entry.id   80ba5611a2c26f5975d0a4f8dd81afce
#
_cell.length_a   1.000
_cell.length_b   1.000
_cell.length_c   1.000
_cell.angle_alpha   90.00
_cell.angle_beta   90.00
_cell.angle_gamma   90.00
#
_symmetry.space_group_name_H-M   'P 1'
#
loop_
_entity.id
_entity.type
_entity.pdbx_description
1 polymer ?
#
loop_
_entity_poly.entity_id
_entity_poly.type
_entity_poly.pdbx_seq_one_letter_code
_entity_poly.pdbx_strand_id
1 'polypeptide(L)'
;KIIIELGSGNGCIKKIINNKKIILTDIEKFEWIDEKVDMIKLNLKTKYIAKVDVFIINHSLHHCANPALSLHNMSKYLKKNGLVLINEPETSFCLKLIQVLLDDESWSLKKNIFDKKKKIFKSTSPWVSNTAVAQLLFKSNNLFEKNFKQFKIEKNKLSEFFIFLNSGGLNSSFNHIKLSNFFLKIVNLVDNILILILPGIFALNRSVVLKKIK
;
A
#
# COMPACT_ATOMS: atom_id res chain seq x y z
N LYS A 1 -1.02 9.97 19.75
CA LYS A 1 -1.60 9.42 18.53
C LYS A 1 -1.23 7.94 18.45
N ILE A 2 -2.17 7.09 18.08
CA ILE A 2 -1.94 5.65 17.84
C ILE A 2 -1.77 5.46 16.34
N ILE A 3 -0.58 5.03 15.94
CA ILE A 3 -0.22 4.77 14.54
C ILE A 3 0.11 3.29 14.43
N ILE A 4 -0.49 2.59 13.48
CA ILE A 4 -0.28 1.16 13.26
C ILE A 4 0.12 0.95 11.80
N GLU A 5 1.25 0.30 11.58
CA GLU A 5 1.64 -0.16 10.25
C GLU A 5 1.21 -1.62 10.07
N LEU A 6 0.59 -1.93 8.95
CA LEU A 6 0.13 -3.27 8.58
C LEU A 6 1.03 -3.84 7.47
N GLY A 7 1.62 -5.01 7.70
CA GLY A 7 2.61 -5.60 6.81
C GLY A 7 3.93 -4.84 6.87
N SER A 8 4.51 -4.74 8.07
CA SER A 8 5.70 -3.91 8.32
C SER A 8 7.00 -4.51 7.77
N GLY A 9 7.00 -5.77 7.34
CA GLY A 9 8.17 -6.43 6.77
C GLY A 9 9.44 -6.20 7.60
N ASN A 10 10.41 -5.49 7.03
CA ASN A 10 11.68 -5.19 7.68
C ASN A 10 11.65 -4.05 8.73
N GLY A 11 10.48 -3.45 8.98
CA GLY A 11 10.29 -2.41 10.00
C GLY A 11 10.95 -1.06 9.72
N CYS A 12 11.32 -0.78 8.47
CA CYS A 12 12.04 0.45 8.08
C CYS A 12 11.32 1.74 8.44
N ILE A 13 10.00 1.73 8.59
CA ILE A 13 9.22 2.95 8.89
C ILE A 13 9.69 3.64 10.19
N LYS A 14 10.11 2.88 11.20
CA LYS A 14 10.63 3.45 12.46
C LYS A 14 11.90 4.26 12.27
N LYS A 15 12.68 3.98 11.22
CA LYS A 15 13.89 4.73 10.86
C LYS A 15 13.56 6.04 10.12
N ILE A 16 12.45 6.05 9.37
CA ILE A 16 12.03 7.19 8.55
C ILE A 16 11.21 8.17 9.39
N ILE A 17 10.25 7.65 10.15
CA ILE A 17 9.42 8.45 11.04
C ILE A 17 9.97 8.29 12.45
N ASN A 18 10.66 9.31 12.95
CA ASN A 18 11.19 9.32 14.32
C ASN A 18 10.06 9.41 15.36
N ASN A 19 9.18 8.41 15.37
CA ASN A 19 8.03 8.32 16.27
C ASN A 19 8.02 6.95 16.96
N LYS A 20 8.44 6.94 18.24
CA LYS A 20 8.46 5.74 19.09
C LYS A 20 7.08 5.11 19.34
N LYS A 21 5.99 5.72 18.85
CA LYS A 21 4.62 5.28 19.08
C LYS A 21 4.00 4.52 17.90
N ILE A 22 4.79 4.22 16.85
CA ILE A 22 4.32 3.39 15.75
C ILE A 22 4.35 1.93 16.19
N ILE A 23 3.22 1.25 16.06
CA ILE A 23 3.06 -0.17 16.31
C ILE A 23 3.28 -0.89 14.98
N LEU A 24 4.32 -1.70 14.91
CA LEU A 24 4.63 -2.53 13.75
C LEU A 24 3.87 -3.85 13.83
N THR A 25 3.13 -4.16 12.77
CA THR A 25 2.39 -5.43 12.70
C THR A 25 2.66 -6.15 11.39
N ASP A 26 2.68 -7.47 11.46
CA ASP A 26 2.86 -8.32 10.29
C ASP A 26 2.12 -9.65 10.48
N ILE A 27 1.87 -10.39 9.39
CA ILE A 27 1.33 -11.74 9.44
C ILE A 27 2.37 -12.73 9.98
N GLU A 28 3.66 -12.42 9.77
CA GLU A 28 4.78 -13.16 10.35
C GLU A 28 5.33 -12.43 11.58
N LYS A 29 5.86 -13.18 12.54
CA LYS A 29 6.43 -12.63 13.77
C LYS A 29 7.95 -12.57 13.66
N PHE A 30 8.49 -11.37 13.44
CA PHE A 30 9.91 -11.06 13.56
C PHE A 30 10.18 -10.36 14.90
N GLU A 31 11.44 -10.30 15.33
CA GLU A 31 11.84 -9.70 16.63
C GLU A 31 11.37 -8.23 16.77
N TRP A 32 11.40 -7.45 15.68
CA TRP A 32 11.01 -6.05 15.66
C TRP A 32 9.50 -5.80 15.49
N ILE A 33 8.70 -6.86 15.25
CA ILE A 33 7.25 -6.76 15.09
C ILE A 33 6.59 -6.75 16.48
N ASP A 34 5.84 -5.69 16.75
CA ASP A 34 5.17 -5.51 18.04
C ASP A 34 4.00 -6.49 18.20
N GLU A 35 3.14 -6.64 17.18
CA GLU A 35 1.98 -7.56 17.22
C GLU A 35 1.85 -8.35 15.91
N LYS A 36 1.55 -9.65 16.02
CA LYS A 36 1.22 -10.50 14.86
C LYS A 36 -0.24 -10.26 14.46
N VAL A 37 -0.46 -9.73 13.23
CA VAL A 37 -1.78 -9.34 12.74
C VAL A 37 -2.01 -9.83 11.32
N ASP A 38 -3.09 -10.56 11.12
CA ASP A 38 -3.63 -10.84 9.79
C ASP A 38 -4.41 -9.62 9.30
N MET A 39 -3.96 -8.99 8.21
CA MET A 39 -4.56 -7.77 7.65
C MET A 39 -6.04 -7.97 7.28
N ILE A 40 -6.46 -9.18 6.91
CA ILE A 40 -7.85 -9.48 6.56
C ILE A 40 -8.73 -9.48 7.82
N LYS A 41 -8.31 -10.24 8.85
CA LYS A 41 -9.07 -10.40 10.10
C LYS A 41 -8.96 -9.17 10.98
N LEU A 42 -7.84 -8.50 10.87
CA LEU A 42 -7.45 -7.36 11.70
C LEU A 42 -7.62 -7.64 13.19
N ASN A 43 -7.03 -8.76 13.63
CA ASN A 43 -7.12 -9.26 15.01
C ASN A 43 -6.27 -8.43 16.00
N LEU A 44 -6.39 -7.12 15.92
CA LEU A 44 -5.80 -6.19 16.88
C LEU A 44 -6.50 -6.27 18.24
N LYS A 45 -5.77 -5.92 19.30
CA LYS A 45 -6.34 -5.86 20.66
C LYS A 45 -7.55 -4.94 20.72
N THR A 46 -8.57 -5.33 21.49
CA THR A 46 -9.83 -4.60 21.63
C THR A 46 -9.64 -3.15 22.13
N LYS A 47 -8.56 -2.88 22.88
CA LYS A 47 -8.20 -1.53 23.32
C LYS A 47 -8.02 -0.51 22.20
N TYR A 48 -7.80 -0.97 20.95
CA TYR A 48 -7.60 -0.10 19.78
C TYR A 48 -8.89 0.22 19.02
N ILE A 49 -10.01 -0.44 19.34
CA ILE A 49 -11.30 -0.19 18.66
C ILE A 49 -11.67 1.29 18.79
N ALA A 50 -11.95 1.92 17.63
CA ALA A 50 -12.29 3.33 17.46
C ALA A 50 -11.25 4.33 18.05
N LYS A 51 -9.98 3.90 18.23
CA LYS A 51 -8.92 4.74 18.82
C LYS A 51 -7.72 4.96 17.93
N VAL A 52 -7.58 4.22 16.83
CA VAL A 52 -6.44 4.35 15.90
C VAL A 52 -6.54 5.68 15.15
N ASP A 53 -5.48 6.47 15.23
CA ASP A 53 -5.37 7.72 14.48
C ASP A 53 -5.01 7.49 13.02
N VAL A 54 -4.06 6.58 12.76
CA VAL A 54 -3.53 6.32 11.42
C VAL A 54 -3.19 4.83 11.26
N PHE A 55 -3.68 4.24 10.19
CA PHE A 55 -3.09 3.04 9.61
C PHE A 55 -2.13 3.41 8.49
N ILE A 56 -1.01 2.72 8.42
CA ILE A 56 -0.04 2.82 7.32
C ILE A 56 0.03 1.46 6.64
N ILE A 57 -0.05 1.46 5.32
CA ILE A 57 0.09 0.28 4.46
C ILE A 57 1.09 0.67 3.37
N ASN A 58 2.24 0.05 3.38
CA ASN A 58 3.30 0.33 2.44
C ASN A 58 3.74 -0.95 1.75
N HIS A 59 3.42 -1.08 0.47
CA HIS A 59 3.70 -2.26 -0.36
C HIS A 59 3.29 -3.59 0.31
N SER A 60 2.08 -3.63 0.89
CA SER A 60 1.59 -4.84 1.57
C SER A 60 0.11 -5.15 1.30
N LEU A 61 -0.69 -4.19 0.81
CA LEU A 61 -2.10 -4.43 0.51
C LEU A 61 -2.31 -5.38 -0.68
N HIS A 62 -1.39 -5.37 -1.63
CA HIS A 62 -1.44 -6.26 -2.79
C HIS A 62 -1.16 -7.74 -2.45
N HIS A 63 -0.58 -8.02 -1.29
CA HIS A 63 -0.48 -9.37 -0.71
C HIS A 63 -1.74 -9.77 0.08
N CYS A 64 -2.66 -8.84 0.32
CA CYS A 64 -3.89 -9.12 1.03
C CYS A 64 -4.89 -9.86 0.14
N ALA A 65 -5.25 -11.09 0.49
CA ALA A 65 -6.18 -11.89 -0.32
C ALA A 65 -7.61 -11.33 -0.36
N ASN A 66 -7.99 -10.44 0.56
CA ASN A 66 -9.26 -9.71 0.51
C ASN A 66 -9.09 -8.26 1.00
N PRO A 67 -8.55 -7.37 0.15
CA PRO A 67 -8.31 -5.98 0.52
C PRO A 67 -9.58 -5.20 0.85
N ALA A 68 -10.73 -5.56 0.24
CA ALA A 68 -12.00 -4.92 0.56
C ALA A 68 -12.45 -5.21 2.00
N LEU A 69 -12.34 -6.46 2.45
CA LEU A 69 -12.66 -6.83 3.83
C LEU A 69 -11.66 -6.20 4.82
N SER A 70 -10.39 -6.16 4.46
CA SER A 70 -9.34 -5.51 5.24
C SER A 70 -9.66 -4.03 5.49
N LEU A 71 -9.93 -3.26 4.45
CA LEU A 71 -10.33 -1.84 4.56
C LEU A 71 -11.61 -1.66 5.40
N HIS A 72 -12.60 -2.55 5.20
CA HIS A 72 -13.82 -2.52 6.02
C HIS A 72 -13.50 -2.75 7.50
N ASN A 73 -12.63 -3.70 7.83
CA ASN A 73 -12.26 -3.98 9.20
C ASN A 73 -11.42 -2.85 9.81
N MET A 74 -10.52 -2.21 9.05
CA MET A 74 -9.77 -1.02 9.52
C MET A 74 -10.70 0.10 9.99
N SER A 75 -11.84 0.28 9.32
CA SER A 75 -12.79 1.32 9.72
C SER A 75 -13.33 1.15 11.14
N LYS A 76 -13.39 -0.07 11.67
CA LYS A 76 -13.84 -0.35 13.04
C LYS A 76 -12.84 0.14 14.10
N TYR A 77 -11.55 0.08 13.77
CA TYR A 77 -10.47 0.48 14.68
C TYR A 77 -10.13 1.97 14.59
N LEU A 78 -10.36 2.58 13.41
CA LEU A 78 -10.12 4.01 13.24
C LEU A 78 -11.08 4.85 14.08
N LYS A 79 -10.57 5.88 14.71
CA LYS A 79 -11.40 6.96 15.25
C LYS A 79 -12.07 7.75 14.12
N LYS A 80 -13.09 8.55 14.45
CA LYS A 80 -13.64 9.54 13.51
C LYS A 80 -12.53 10.48 13.02
N ASN A 81 -12.47 10.75 11.73
CA ASN A 81 -11.40 11.48 11.05
C ASN A 81 -10.01 10.80 11.09
N GLY A 82 -9.92 9.54 11.52
CA GLY A 82 -8.70 8.76 11.40
C GLY A 82 -8.36 8.47 9.93
N LEU A 83 -7.08 8.24 9.65
CA LEU A 83 -6.56 8.12 8.28
C LEU A 83 -6.07 6.71 7.98
N VAL A 84 -6.16 6.31 6.71
CA VAL A 84 -5.37 5.20 6.15
C VAL A 84 -4.45 5.78 5.09
N LEU A 85 -3.15 5.62 5.30
CA LEU A 85 -2.11 6.00 4.34
C LEU A 85 -1.71 4.74 3.58
N ILE A 86 -1.89 4.74 2.28
CA ILE A 86 -1.63 3.59 1.41
C ILE A 86 -0.60 4.01 0.38
N ASN A 87 0.44 3.21 0.23
CA ASN A 87 1.46 3.35 -0.80
C ASN A 87 1.66 1.98 -1.43
N GLU A 88 1.29 1.83 -2.71
CA GLU A 88 1.19 0.53 -3.37
C GLU A 88 1.65 0.60 -4.83
N PRO A 89 2.10 -0.52 -5.42
CA PRO A 89 2.42 -0.56 -6.83
C PRO A 89 1.23 -0.13 -7.71
N GLU A 90 1.50 0.62 -8.77
CA GLU A 90 0.53 0.93 -9.82
C GLU A 90 0.84 0.11 -11.06
N THR A 91 -0.11 -0.71 -11.51
CA THR A 91 0.08 -1.65 -12.61
C THR A 91 0.05 -0.94 -13.98
N SER A 92 1.03 -0.07 -14.22
CA SER A 92 1.26 0.59 -15.50
C SER A 92 1.86 -0.36 -16.54
N PHE A 93 2.03 0.12 -17.78
CA PHE A 93 2.70 -0.65 -18.82
C PHE A 93 4.13 -1.02 -18.43
N CYS A 94 4.91 -0.05 -17.93
CA CYS A 94 6.30 -0.31 -17.53
C CYS A 94 6.38 -1.29 -16.36
N LEU A 95 5.50 -1.19 -15.34
CA LEU A 95 5.51 -2.16 -14.25
C LEU A 95 5.26 -3.58 -14.74
N LYS A 96 4.26 -3.77 -15.61
CA LYS A 96 3.97 -5.07 -16.20
C LYS A 96 5.17 -5.63 -16.97
N LEU A 97 5.83 -4.80 -17.78
CA LEU A 97 7.02 -5.21 -18.52
C LEU A 97 8.15 -5.66 -17.58
N ILE A 98 8.40 -4.87 -16.52
CA ILE A 98 9.43 -5.18 -15.52
C ILE A 98 9.10 -6.50 -14.82
N GLN A 99 7.86 -6.71 -14.39
CA GLN A 99 7.43 -7.94 -13.72
C GLN A 99 7.57 -9.18 -14.61
N VAL A 100 7.30 -9.05 -15.92
CA VAL A 100 7.52 -10.15 -16.88
C VAL A 100 9.02 -10.43 -17.05
N LEU A 101 9.83 -9.38 -17.17
CA LEU A 101 11.28 -9.54 -17.39
C LEU A 101 12.03 -10.12 -16.18
N LEU A 102 11.55 -9.82 -14.97
CA LEU A 102 12.17 -10.25 -13.72
C LEU A 102 11.54 -11.51 -13.11
N ASP A 103 10.49 -12.06 -13.75
CA ASP A 103 9.67 -13.15 -13.20
C ASP A 103 9.26 -12.89 -11.74
N ASP A 104 8.83 -11.66 -11.50
CA ASP A 104 8.48 -11.14 -10.18
C ASP A 104 6.97 -11.31 -9.93
N GLU A 105 6.38 -10.45 -9.11
CA GLU A 105 4.99 -10.49 -8.69
C GLU A 105 3.98 -10.51 -9.86
N SER A 106 2.87 -11.19 -9.66
CA SER A 106 1.80 -11.29 -10.66
C SER A 106 0.79 -10.13 -10.56
N TRP A 107 0.07 -9.88 -11.66
CA TRP A 107 -1.06 -8.94 -11.67
C TRP A 107 -2.29 -9.54 -12.36
N SER A 108 -3.48 -9.11 -11.93
CA SER A 108 -4.74 -9.43 -12.60
C SER A 108 -5.75 -8.31 -12.43
N LEU A 109 -6.13 -7.68 -13.53
CA LEU A 109 -7.16 -6.64 -13.57
C LEU A 109 -8.59 -7.21 -13.62
N LYS A 110 -8.75 -8.53 -13.77
CA LYS A 110 -10.06 -9.21 -13.91
C LYS A 110 -10.70 -9.59 -12.57
N LYS A 111 -10.17 -9.13 -11.44
CA LYS A 111 -10.67 -9.49 -10.10
C LYS A 111 -11.76 -8.54 -9.63
N ASN A 112 -12.83 -9.09 -9.04
CA ASN A 112 -13.81 -8.27 -8.33
C ASN A 112 -13.24 -7.87 -6.96
N ILE A 113 -12.57 -6.74 -6.92
CA ILE A 113 -11.84 -6.25 -5.76
C ILE A 113 -12.74 -5.76 -4.63
N PHE A 114 -14.01 -5.42 -4.92
CA PHE A 114 -14.97 -4.86 -3.94
C PHE A 114 -15.77 -5.93 -3.19
N ASP A 115 -15.64 -7.21 -3.58
CA ASP A 115 -16.36 -8.31 -2.93
C ASP A 115 -15.69 -8.68 -1.59
N LYS A 116 -16.31 -8.27 -0.49
CA LYS A 116 -15.82 -8.57 0.88
C LYS A 116 -15.94 -10.04 1.27
N LYS A 117 -16.67 -10.86 0.51
CA LYS A 117 -16.87 -12.29 0.81
C LYS A 117 -15.88 -13.19 0.09
N LYS A 118 -15.30 -12.73 -1.02
CA LYS A 118 -14.42 -13.55 -1.88
C LYS A 118 -12.98 -13.08 -1.79
N LYS A 119 -12.07 -14.05 -1.70
CA LYS A 119 -10.65 -13.81 -1.85
C LYS A 119 -10.31 -13.62 -3.33
N ILE A 120 -9.40 -12.68 -3.64
CA ILE A 120 -8.93 -12.43 -5.01
C ILE A 120 -7.90 -13.46 -5.46
N PHE A 121 -7.28 -14.19 -4.52
CA PHE A 121 -6.46 -15.36 -4.76
C PHE A 121 -6.59 -16.36 -3.61
N LYS A 122 -6.24 -17.63 -3.85
CA LYS A 122 -6.49 -18.75 -2.92
C LYS A 122 -5.29 -19.16 -2.09
N SER A 123 -4.13 -18.58 -2.32
CA SER A 123 -2.91 -19.00 -1.64
C SER A 123 -2.95 -18.75 -0.13
N THR A 124 -2.31 -19.64 0.62
CA THR A 124 -1.98 -19.47 2.03
C THR A 124 -0.60 -18.83 2.23
N SER A 125 0.19 -18.73 1.16
CA SER A 125 1.51 -18.09 1.20
C SER A 125 1.37 -16.57 1.31
N PRO A 126 2.08 -15.92 2.23
CA PRO A 126 2.09 -14.45 2.34
C PRO A 126 2.77 -13.75 1.15
N TRP A 127 3.52 -14.50 0.34
CA TRP A 127 4.26 -13.98 -0.82
C TRP A 127 3.43 -13.92 -2.10
N VAL A 128 2.24 -14.53 -2.13
CA VAL A 128 1.35 -14.37 -3.28
C VAL A 128 0.76 -12.98 -3.29
N SER A 129 0.81 -12.33 -4.45
CA SER A 129 0.39 -10.95 -4.61
C SER A 129 -0.49 -10.74 -5.85
N ASN A 130 -1.14 -9.60 -5.89
CA ASN A 130 -1.75 -9.03 -7.10
C ASN A 130 -1.47 -7.52 -7.12
N THR A 131 -0.41 -7.11 -7.80
CA THR A 131 0.00 -5.70 -7.85
C THR A 131 -1.05 -4.76 -8.45
N ALA A 132 -2.09 -5.31 -9.12
CA ALA A 132 -3.21 -4.53 -9.62
C ALA A 132 -4.21 -4.08 -8.53
N VAL A 133 -4.04 -4.45 -7.27
CA VAL A 133 -4.97 -4.10 -6.17
C VAL A 133 -5.19 -2.60 -6.05
N ALA A 134 -4.13 -1.79 -6.04
CA ALA A 134 -4.27 -0.33 -5.92
C ALA A 134 -5.01 0.27 -7.12
N GLN A 135 -4.67 -0.15 -8.33
CA GLN A 135 -5.35 0.30 -9.55
C GLN A 135 -6.83 -0.08 -9.53
N LEU A 136 -7.16 -1.32 -9.16
CA LEU A 136 -8.53 -1.81 -9.09
C LEU A 136 -9.38 -1.06 -8.06
N LEU A 137 -8.80 -0.75 -6.88
CA LEU A 137 -9.50 -0.03 -5.81
C LEU A 137 -9.66 1.46 -6.11
N PHE A 138 -8.59 2.10 -6.61
CA PHE A 138 -8.46 3.56 -6.56
C PHE A 138 -8.41 4.24 -7.93
N LYS A 139 -8.57 3.51 -9.04
CA LYS A 139 -8.64 4.12 -10.38
C LYS A 139 -9.80 5.13 -10.49
N SER A 140 -10.91 4.89 -9.78
CA SER A 140 -12.06 5.79 -9.72
C SER A 140 -12.43 6.08 -8.27
N ASN A 141 -12.23 7.33 -7.82
CA ASN A 141 -12.59 7.78 -6.48
C ASN A 141 -14.08 7.57 -6.20
N ASN A 142 -14.96 7.90 -7.16
CA ASN A 142 -16.40 7.74 -7.03
C ASN A 142 -16.81 6.27 -6.84
N LEU A 143 -16.17 5.35 -7.60
CA LEU A 143 -16.46 3.92 -7.45
C LEU A 143 -16.01 3.41 -6.10
N PHE A 144 -14.84 3.84 -5.62
CA PHE A 144 -14.34 3.49 -4.29
C PHE A 144 -15.29 3.98 -3.20
N GLU A 145 -15.64 5.27 -3.19
CA GLU A 145 -16.49 5.89 -2.17
C GLU A 145 -17.92 5.32 -2.16
N LYS A 146 -18.44 4.93 -3.34
CA LYS A 146 -19.72 4.21 -3.44
C LYS A 146 -19.69 2.87 -2.70
N ASN A 147 -18.58 2.14 -2.77
CA ASN A 147 -18.42 0.82 -2.12
C ASN A 147 -17.99 0.93 -0.65
N PHE A 148 -17.33 2.03 -0.27
CA PHE A 148 -16.79 2.29 1.06
C PHE A 148 -17.31 3.62 1.62
N LYS A 149 -18.61 3.70 1.88
CA LYS A 149 -19.30 4.91 2.38
C LYS A 149 -18.77 5.45 3.72
N GLN A 150 -17.94 4.68 4.43
CA GLN A 150 -17.26 5.09 5.66
C GLN A 150 -15.97 5.86 5.41
N PHE A 151 -15.45 5.87 4.18
CA PHE A 151 -14.23 6.56 3.80
C PHE A 151 -14.48 7.63 2.74
N LYS A 152 -13.65 8.68 2.78
CA LYS A 152 -13.46 9.65 1.71
C LYS A 152 -12.01 9.62 1.26
N ILE A 153 -11.77 9.71 -0.05
CA ILE A 153 -10.42 9.85 -0.60
C ILE A 153 -10.01 11.33 -0.49
N GLU A 154 -9.04 11.63 0.39
CA GLU A 154 -8.47 12.99 0.53
C GLU A 154 -7.33 13.22 -0.47
N LYS A 155 -6.61 12.16 -0.86
CA LYS A 155 -5.52 12.22 -1.83
C LYS A 155 -5.45 10.90 -2.59
N ASN A 156 -5.21 11.00 -3.90
CA ASN A 156 -4.94 9.86 -4.78
C ASN A 156 -3.96 10.35 -5.84
N LYS A 157 -2.70 9.95 -5.73
CA LYS A 157 -1.60 10.43 -6.57
C LYS A 157 -0.83 9.27 -7.15
N LEU A 158 -0.57 9.33 -8.44
CA LEU A 158 0.42 8.49 -9.13
C LEU A 158 1.80 9.11 -9.00
N SER A 159 2.81 8.28 -8.84
CA SER A 159 4.19 8.73 -8.63
C SER A 159 5.20 7.64 -8.99
N GLU A 160 6.45 8.02 -8.97
CA GLU A 160 7.63 7.17 -9.03
C GLU A 160 7.76 6.38 -10.35
N PHE A 161 8.85 6.63 -11.03
CA PHE A 161 9.32 5.83 -12.16
C PHE A 161 10.79 5.48 -11.94
N PHE A 162 11.71 6.37 -12.23
CA PHE A 162 13.14 6.13 -12.00
C PHE A 162 13.49 6.01 -10.51
N ILE A 163 12.81 6.78 -9.65
CA ILE A 163 12.99 6.65 -8.19
C ILE A 163 12.61 5.24 -7.74
N PHE A 164 11.49 4.69 -8.21
CA PHE A 164 11.06 3.35 -7.87
C PHE A 164 12.08 2.28 -8.30
N LEU A 165 12.57 2.38 -9.53
CA LEU A 165 13.59 1.47 -10.06
C LEU A 165 14.90 1.52 -9.28
N ASN A 166 15.25 2.69 -8.73
CA ASN A 166 16.45 2.89 -7.93
C ASN A 166 16.24 2.67 -6.42
N SER A 167 15.02 2.43 -5.95
CA SER A 167 14.73 2.27 -4.51
C SER A 167 14.92 0.84 -3.99
N GLY A 168 15.13 -0.13 -4.89
CA GLY A 168 15.07 -1.56 -4.56
C GLY A 168 13.64 -2.06 -4.33
N GLY A 169 12.63 -1.28 -4.71
CA GLY A 169 11.21 -1.61 -4.53
C GLY A 169 10.73 -2.82 -5.34
N LEU A 170 11.49 -3.21 -6.37
CA LEU A 170 11.18 -4.39 -7.19
C LEU A 170 11.86 -5.66 -6.67
N ASN A 171 13.10 -5.54 -6.21
CA ASN A 171 13.85 -6.67 -5.66
C ASN A 171 15.01 -6.13 -4.81
N SER A 172 15.09 -6.53 -3.55
CA SER A 172 16.15 -6.12 -2.61
C SER A 172 17.56 -6.56 -3.03
N SER A 173 17.69 -7.49 -3.98
CA SER A 173 18.97 -7.94 -4.52
C SER A 173 19.57 -6.99 -5.57
N PHE A 174 18.81 -6.03 -6.10
CA PHE A 174 19.37 -5.03 -7.01
C PHE A 174 20.14 -3.95 -6.26
N ASN A 175 21.38 -3.71 -6.70
CA ASN A 175 22.18 -2.59 -6.20
C ASN A 175 21.51 -1.27 -6.60
N HIS A 176 21.22 -0.43 -5.63
CA HIS A 176 20.73 0.91 -5.88
C HIS A 176 21.87 1.93 -5.89
N ILE A 177 21.74 2.94 -6.72
CA ILE A 177 22.67 4.06 -6.78
C ILE A 177 22.30 5.08 -5.71
N LYS A 178 23.20 5.34 -4.77
CA LYS A 178 23.00 6.40 -3.77
C LYS A 178 23.09 7.77 -4.43
N LEU A 179 21.94 8.37 -4.68
CA LEU A 179 21.87 9.72 -5.24
C LEU A 179 21.85 10.76 -4.11
N SER A 180 22.52 11.91 -4.35
CA SER A 180 22.41 13.04 -3.44
C SER A 180 21.01 13.65 -3.48
N ASN A 181 20.63 14.42 -2.45
CA ASN A 181 19.33 15.08 -2.38
C ASN A 181 19.05 16.00 -3.59
N PHE A 182 20.07 16.56 -4.18
CA PHE A 182 19.95 17.39 -5.38
C PHE A 182 19.52 16.53 -6.59
N PHE A 183 20.22 15.43 -6.85
CA PHE A 183 19.88 14.51 -7.94
C PHE A 183 18.51 13.85 -7.74
N LEU A 184 18.16 13.48 -6.49
CA LEU A 184 16.83 12.95 -6.18
C LEU A 184 15.72 13.94 -6.54
N LYS A 185 15.93 15.25 -6.32
CA LYS A 185 14.95 16.28 -6.74
C LYS A 185 14.81 16.36 -8.25
N ILE A 186 15.92 16.26 -9.00
CA ILE A 186 15.89 16.24 -10.46
C ILE A 186 15.17 15.00 -10.97
N VAL A 187 15.51 13.83 -10.49
CA VAL A 187 14.84 12.57 -10.87
C VAL A 187 13.36 12.65 -10.58
N ASN A 188 12.96 13.12 -9.40
CA ASN A 188 11.56 13.28 -9.05
C ASN A 188 10.83 14.30 -9.95
N LEU A 189 11.51 15.35 -10.41
CA LEU A 189 10.93 16.29 -11.38
C LEU A 189 10.67 15.60 -12.72
N VAL A 190 11.65 14.83 -13.22
CA VAL A 190 11.50 14.05 -14.47
C VAL A 190 10.37 13.03 -14.34
N ASP A 191 10.34 12.27 -13.26
CA ASP A 191 9.28 11.30 -12.96
C ASP A 191 7.90 11.97 -13.00
N ASN A 192 7.74 13.12 -12.34
CA ASN A 192 6.48 13.85 -12.31
C ASN A 192 6.03 14.31 -13.71
N ILE A 193 6.97 14.75 -14.56
CA ILE A 193 6.67 15.16 -15.94
C ILE A 193 6.21 13.96 -16.78
N LEU A 194 6.95 12.85 -16.73
CA LEU A 194 6.61 11.63 -17.47
C LEU A 194 5.24 11.09 -17.06
N ILE A 195 4.98 11.03 -15.75
CA ILE A 195 3.72 10.54 -15.20
C ILE A 195 2.56 11.49 -15.51
N LEU A 196 2.79 12.80 -15.53
CA LEU A 196 1.76 13.76 -15.91
C LEU A 196 1.30 13.56 -17.35
N ILE A 197 2.26 13.28 -18.27
CA ILE A 197 1.96 13.12 -19.71
C ILE A 197 1.37 11.73 -19.99
N LEU A 198 1.96 10.68 -19.46
CA LEU A 198 1.60 9.28 -19.76
C LEU A 198 1.53 8.42 -18.48
N PRO A 199 0.57 8.68 -17.57
CA PRO A 199 0.48 7.98 -16.28
C PRO A 199 0.32 6.46 -16.42
N GLY A 200 -0.43 6.00 -17.42
CA GLY A 200 -0.64 4.57 -17.68
C GLY A 200 0.61 3.83 -18.16
N ILE A 201 1.65 4.54 -18.56
CA ILE A 201 2.93 3.97 -18.99
C ILE A 201 3.94 4.02 -17.85
N PHE A 202 4.14 5.18 -17.23
CA PHE A 202 5.29 5.43 -16.37
C PHE A 202 5.02 5.33 -14.88
N ALA A 203 3.78 5.49 -14.40
CA ALA A 203 3.51 5.44 -12.96
C ALA A 203 3.74 4.02 -12.41
N LEU A 204 4.70 3.85 -11.51
CA LEU A 204 4.98 2.57 -10.85
C LEU A 204 4.39 2.49 -9.44
N ASN A 205 3.96 3.62 -8.90
CA ASN A 205 3.44 3.72 -7.54
C ASN A 205 2.19 4.58 -7.46
N ARG A 206 1.29 4.23 -6.52
CA ARG A 206 0.08 4.98 -6.17
C ARG A 206 0.04 5.23 -4.69
N SER A 207 -0.04 6.51 -4.31
CA SER A 207 -0.22 6.94 -2.92
C SER A 207 -1.65 7.41 -2.70
N VAL A 208 -2.33 6.84 -1.71
CA VAL A 208 -3.72 7.17 -1.38
C VAL A 208 -3.84 7.53 0.10
N VAL A 209 -4.61 8.57 0.39
CA VAL A 209 -5.01 8.94 1.74
C VAL A 209 -6.51 8.80 1.86
N LEU A 210 -6.95 7.86 2.70
CA LEU A 210 -8.35 7.69 3.05
C LEU A 210 -8.61 8.33 4.40
N LYS A 211 -9.74 9.02 4.53
CA LYS A 211 -10.23 9.58 5.80
C LYS A 211 -11.52 8.90 6.19
N LYS A 212 -11.61 8.41 7.43
CA LYS A 212 -12.86 7.89 7.97
C LYS A 212 -13.81 9.04 8.26
N ILE A 213 -15.01 9.00 7.68
CA ILE A 213 -16.04 10.04 7.83
C ILE A 213 -17.23 9.60 8.69
N LYS A 214 -17.43 8.29 8.87
CA LYS A 214 -18.52 7.70 9.68
C LYS A 214 -18.00 6.74 10.72
#